data_8803c0affcff98dc5c479bde16e27403
#
_entry.id   8803c0affcff98dc5c479bde16e27403
#
_cell.length_a   1.000
_cell.length_b   1.000
_cell.length_c   1.000
_cell.angle_alpha   90.00
_cell.angle_beta   90.00
_cell.angle_gamma   90.00
#
_symmetry.space_group_name_H-M   'P 1'
#
loop_
_entity.id
_entity.type
_entity.pdbx_description
1 polymer ?
#
loop_
_entity_poly.entity_id
_entity_poly.type
_entity_poly.pdbx_seq_one_letter_code
_entity_poly.pdbx_strand_id
1 'polypeptide(L)'
;MYFILRNLKLTYIFHSGFAVEIHSCILVFDYWMDPTICLPEILSKGKPVYVFASHFHGDHFSREIFAWRKLYPNIPFVYILSRDIVRHHGCHRDEADILMVKGDGWCDKIIKVIAAGSNDSGVSWIVEVEGKRIFHAGDLNNWYARFLIPKT
;
A
#
# COMPACT_ATOMS: atom_id res chain seq x y z
N MET A 1 -13.97 1.38 11.24
CA MET A 1 -14.89 0.40 10.57
C MET A 1 -14.07 -0.78 10.04
N TYR A 2 -14.49 -2.00 10.26
CA TYR A 2 -13.85 -3.19 9.73
C TYR A 2 -14.89 -4.18 9.20
N PHE A 3 -14.45 -5.04 8.27
CA PHE A 3 -15.24 -6.13 7.71
C PHE A 3 -14.48 -7.44 7.86
N ILE A 4 -15.19 -8.52 8.18
CA ILE A 4 -14.63 -9.88 8.28
C ILE A 4 -15.19 -10.71 7.13
N LEU A 5 -14.30 -11.23 6.28
CA LEU A 5 -14.61 -12.06 5.14
C LEU A 5 -13.75 -13.32 5.17
N ARG A 6 -14.33 -14.50 5.47
CA ARG A 6 -13.66 -15.82 5.34
C ARG A 6 -12.16 -15.79 5.69
N ASN A 7 -11.81 -15.55 6.95
CA ASN A 7 -10.42 -15.48 7.45
C ASN A 7 -9.60 -14.26 6.99
N LEU A 8 -10.28 -13.19 6.60
CA LEU A 8 -9.69 -11.91 6.29
C LEU A 8 -10.46 -10.83 7.05
N LYS A 9 -9.72 -9.95 7.73
CA LYS A 9 -10.29 -8.74 8.34
C LYS A 9 -9.78 -7.53 7.59
N LEU A 10 -10.69 -6.75 7.02
CA LEU A 10 -10.40 -5.48 6.37
C LEU A 10 -10.74 -4.35 7.33
N THR A 11 -9.76 -3.52 7.66
CA THR A 11 -9.93 -2.33 8.49
C THR A 11 -9.69 -1.08 7.65
N TYR A 12 -10.67 -0.18 7.64
CA TYR A 12 -10.51 1.17 7.09
C TYR A 12 -9.77 2.03 8.10
N ILE A 13 -8.64 2.61 7.71
CA ILE A 13 -7.82 3.48 8.56
C ILE A 13 -8.28 4.93 8.38
N PHE A 14 -7.99 5.52 7.23
CA PHE A 14 -8.43 6.86 6.88
C PHE A 14 -8.13 7.16 5.40
N HIS A 15 -9.00 7.95 4.73
CA HIS A 15 -8.88 8.31 3.32
C HIS A 15 -8.75 7.06 2.42
N SER A 16 -7.63 6.87 1.74
CA SER A 16 -7.35 5.65 0.95
C SER A 16 -6.58 4.58 1.73
N GLY A 17 -6.39 4.79 3.03
CA GLY A 17 -5.64 3.89 3.93
C GLY A 17 -6.47 2.72 4.42
N PHE A 18 -5.97 1.50 4.19
CA PHE A 18 -6.58 0.25 4.63
C PHE A 18 -5.53 -0.70 5.20
N ALA A 19 -5.95 -1.49 6.19
CA ALA A 19 -5.19 -2.65 6.64
C ALA A 19 -5.98 -3.92 6.36
N VAL A 20 -5.29 -4.94 5.86
CA VAL A 20 -5.85 -6.27 5.61
C VAL A 20 -5.10 -7.28 6.47
N GLU A 21 -5.77 -7.83 7.46
CA GLU A 21 -5.23 -8.87 8.35
C GLU A 21 -5.60 -10.24 7.78
N ILE A 22 -4.57 -11.04 7.50
CA ILE A 22 -4.68 -12.41 7.01
C ILE A 22 -3.96 -13.32 8.00
N HIS A 23 -4.09 -14.63 7.87
CA HIS A 23 -3.44 -15.56 8.80
C HIS A 23 -1.91 -15.36 8.82
N SER A 24 -1.27 -15.28 7.65
CA SER A 24 0.19 -15.24 7.51
C SER A 24 0.81 -13.85 7.63
N CYS A 25 0.06 -12.79 7.39
CA CYS A 25 0.61 -11.43 7.33
C CYS A 25 -0.45 -10.35 7.49
N ILE A 26 0.02 -9.11 7.53
CA ILE A 26 -0.79 -7.89 7.49
C ILE A 26 -0.35 -7.09 6.27
N LEU A 27 -1.31 -6.58 5.49
CA LEU A 27 -1.07 -5.65 4.39
C LEU A 27 -1.59 -4.28 4.81
N VAL A 28 -0.78 -3.23 4.67
CA VAL A 28 -1.19 -1.84 4.93
C VAL A 28 -1.03 -1.06 3.64
N PHE A 29 -2.10 -0.44 3.16
CA PHE A 29 -2.14 0.33 1.93
C PHE A 29 -2.33 1.81 2.21
N ASP A 30 -1.57 2.65 1.51
CA ASP A 30 -1.72 4.11 1.44
C ASP A 30 -1.96 4.77 2.79
N TYR A 31 -1.10 4.46 3.77
CA TYR A 31 -1.15 5.07 5.08
C TYR A 31 -0.77 6.55 5.01
N TRP A 32 -1.67 7.40 5.47
CA TRP A 32 -1.45 8.82 5.65
C TRP A 32 -1.50 9.20 7.12
N MET A 33 -2.61 8.92 7.81
CA MET A 33 -2.81 9.14 9.23
C MET A 33 -3.77 8.11 9.80
N ASP A 34 -3.80 7.99 11.12
CA ASP A 34 -4.65 7.05 11.84
C ASP A 34 -5.45 7.77 12.95
N PRO A 35 -6.52 8.52 12.60
CA PRO A 35 -7.29 9.30 13.56
C PRO A 35 -7.97 8.46 14.64
N THR A 36 -8.24 7.19 14.36
CA THR A 36 -8.91 6.27 15.29
C THR A 36 -7.94 5.43 16.09
N ILE A 37 -6.63 5.57 15.84
CA ILE A 37 -5.55 4.85 16.52
C ILE A 37 -5.76 3.32 16.45
N CYS A 38 -6.18 2.82 15.28
CA CYS A 38 -6.42 1.39 15.09
C CYS A 38 -5.15 0.60 14.74
N LEU A 39 -4.14 1.24 14.17
CA LEU A 39 -2.95 0.57 13.69
C LEU A 39 -2.12 -0.11 14.78
N PRO A 40 -1.89 0.47 15.97
CA PRO A 40 -1.16 -0.22 17.05
C PRO A 40 -1.77 -1.55 17.45
N GLU A 41 -3.10 -1.65 17.53
CA GLU A 41 -3.79 -2.91 17.81
C GLU A 41 -3.54 -3.94 16.71
N ILE A 42 -3.63 -3.51 15.45
CA ILE A 42 -3.38 -4.37 14.28
C ILE A 42 -1.94 -4.89 14.31
N LEU A 43 -0.95 -4.03 14.51
CA LEU A 43 0.46 -4.40 14.56
C LEU A 43 0.81 -5.25 15.77
N SER A 44 0.07 -5.14 16.88
CA SER A 44 0.28 -5.96 18.09
C SER A 44 0.11 -7.46 17.85
N LYS A 45 -0.49 -7.87 16.73
CA LYS A 45 -0.60 -9.27 16.31
C LYS A 45 0.75 -9.94 16.03
N GLY A 46 1.82 -9.16 15.85
CA GLY A 46 3.19 -9.65 15.67
C GLY A 46 3.45 -10.36 14.34
N LYS A 47 2.57 -10.22 13.35
CA LYS A 47 2.71 -10.82 12.02
C LYS A 47 3.64 -9.99 11.13
N PRO A 48 4.27 -10.58 10.10
CA PRO A 48 4.93 -9.82 9.05
C PRO A 48 3.99 -8.77 8.44
N VAL A 49 4.50 -7.57 8.19
CA VAL A 49 3.72 -6.44 7.66
C VAL A 49 4.31 -6.00 6.33
N TYR A 50 3.47 -5.97 5.31
CA TYR A 50 3.79 -5.40 4.00
C TYR A 50 3.10 -4.05 3.88
N VAL A 51 3.89 -3.01 3.63
CA VAL A 51 3.42 -1.63 3.57
C VAL A 51 3.52 -1.14 2.13
N PHE A 52 2.39 -0.73 1.58
CA PHE A 52 2.25 -0.27 0.20
C PHE A 52 1.89 1.21 0.16
N ALA A 53 2.52 1.95 -0.74
CA ALA A 53 2.07 3.29 -1.09
C ALA A 53 2.00 3.43 -2.61
N SER A 54 0.84 3.80 -3.11
CA SER A 54 0.50 3.81 -4.53
C SER A 54 1.16 4.95 -5.29
N HIS A 55 1.32 6.12 -4.65
CA HIS A 55 1.93 7.30 -5.24
C HIS A 55 2.33 8.34 -4.18
N PHE A 56 2.95 9.44 -4.62
CA PHE A 56 3.62 10.41 -3.76
C PHE A 56 2.71 11.43 -3.07
N HIS A 57 1.44 11.54 -3.44
CA HIS A 57 0.52 12.52 -2.83
C HIS A 57 0.40 12.32 -1.33
N GLY A 58 0.32 13.44 -0.57
CA GLY A 58 0.40 13.41 0.89
C GLY A 58 -0.76 12.71 1.60
N ASP A 59 -1.87 12.49 0.93
CA ASP A 59 -3.03 11.73 1.41
C ASP A 59 -2.96 10.22 1.11
N HIS A 60 -1.88 9.77 0.44
CA HIS A 60 -1.60 8.36 0.14
C HIS A 60 -0.27 7.86 0.69
N PHE A 61 0.57 8.78 1.19
CA PHE A 61 1.89 8.43 1.69
C PHE A 61 2.29 9.33 2.85
N SER A 62 2.76 8.72 3.94
CA SER A 62 3.39 9.39 5.08
C SER A 62 4.73 8.76 5.39
N ARG A 63 5.75 9.60 5.64
CA ARG A 63 7.07 9.12 6.10
C ARG A 63 7.05 8.44 7.47
N GLU A 64 5.97 8.60 8.21
CA GLU A 64 5.77 7.95 9.51
C GLU A 64 5.92 6.42 9.43
N ILE A 65 5.57 5.81 8.29
CA ILE A 65 5.70 4.36 8.09
C ILE A 65 7.12 3.83 8.36
N PHE A 66 8.15 4.62 8.08
CA PHE A 66 9.53 4.19 8.27
C PHE A 66 9.96 4.13 9.74
N ALA A 67 9.26 4.86 10.63
CA ALA A 67 9.49 4.78 12.07
C ALA A 67 9.02 3.46 12.68
N TRP A 68 8.13 2.73 12.00
CA TRP A 68 7.54 1.51 12.54
C TRP A 68 8.57 0.41 12.77
N ARG A 69 9.62 0.30 11.96
CA ARG A 69 10.73 -0.64 12.22
C ARG A 69 11.39 -0.42 13.57
N LYS A 70 11.51 0.82 14.01
CA LYS A 70 12.06 1.18 15.31
C LYS A 70 11.07 0.94 16.45
N LEU A 71 9.80 1.29 16.22
CA LEU A 71 8.74 1.16 17.22
C LEU A 71 8.36 -0.28 17.48
N TYR A 72 8.49 -1.15 16.48
CA TYR A 72 8.11 -2.57 16.52
C TYR A 72 9.28 -3.46 16.05
N PRO A 73 10.39 -3.54 16.82
CA PRO A 73 11.63 -4.17 16.37
C PRO A 73 11.51 -5.69 16.13
N ASN A 74 10.49 -6.33 16.68
CA ASN A 74 10.24 -7.76 16.52
C ASN A 74 9.31 -8.10 15.34
N ILE A 75 8.80 -7.10 14.65
CA ILE A 75 7.91 -7.28 13.49
C ILE A 75 8.72 -7.08 12.21
N PRO A 76 8.73 -8.05 11.29
CA PRO A 76 9.29 -7.86 9.96
C PRO A 76 8.42 -6.90 9.14
N PHE A 77 8.99 -5.81 8.65
CA PHE A 77 8.36 -4.88 7.71
C PHE A 77 9.00 -4.97 6.34
N VAL A 78 8.18 -4.99 5.30
CA VAL A 78 8.60 -4.86 3.91
C VAL A 78 7.88 -3.66 3.29
N TYR A 79 8.64 -2.64 2.89
CA TYR A 79 8.11 -1.44 2.25
C TYR A 79 8.14 -1.58 0.74
N ILE A 80 6.97 -1.66 0.12
CA ILE A 80 6.76 -1.82 -1.32
C ILE A 80 6.10 -0.54 -1.83
N LEU A 81 6.90 0.31 -2.45
CA LEU A 81 6.49 1.67 -2.78
C LEU A 81 6.52 1.90 -4.29
N SER A 82 5.65 2.75 -4.77
CA SER A 82 5.76 3.26 -6.14
C SER A 82 7.02 4.11 -6.29
N ARG A 83 7.71 3.95 -7.42
CA ARG A 83 8.96 4.67 -7.71
C ARG A 83 8.76 6.19 -7.79
N ASP A 84 7.57 6.67 -8.09
CA ASP A 84 7.28 8.10 -8.15
C ASP A 84 7.45 8.79 -6.79
N ILE A 85 7.29 8.07 -5.68
CA ILE A 85 7.54 8.60 -4.33
C ILE A 85 8.99 9.05 -4.17
N VAL A 86 9.96 8.25 -4.65
CA VAL A 86 11.38 8.64 -4.68
C VAL A 86 11.61 9.77 -5.68
N ARG A 87 11.00 9.70 -6.86
CA ARG A 87 11.11 10.72 -7.91
C ARG A 87 10.65 12.10 -7.43
N HIS A 88 9.61 12.16 -6.60
CA HIS A 88 9.06 13.39 -6.03
C HIS A 88 9.60 13.69 -4.63
N HIS A 89 10.73 13.10 -4.24
CA HIS A 89 11.42 13.35 -2.98
C HIS A 89 10.60 13.04 -1.71
N GLY A 90 9.61 12.16 -1.82
CA GLY A 90 8.84 11.69 -0.66
C GLY A 90 9.67 10.82 0.28
N CYS A 91 10.59 10.03 -0.26
CA CYS A 91 11.58 9.27 0.50
C CYS A 91 12.89 9.09 -0.29
N HIS A 92 13.93 8.59 0.37
CA HIS A 92 15.14 8.13 -0.27
C HIS A 92 14.97 6.69 -0.79
N ARG A 93 15.75 6.33 -1.81
CA ARG A 93 15.65 5.02 -2.45
C ARG A 93 15.92 3.86 -1.48
N ASP A 94 16.83 4.04 -0.55
CA ASP A 94 17.24 3.04 0.45
C ASP A 94 16.25 2.87 1.61
N GLU A 95 15.27 3.75 1.74
CA GLU A 95 14.19 3.61 2.72
C GLU A 95 13.12 2.59 2.27
N ALA A 96 12.96 2.38 0.96
CA ALA A 96 12.08 1.36 0.40
C ALA A 96 12.82 0.03 0.21
N ASP A 97 12.17 -1.07 0.52
CA ASP A 97 12.71 -2.41 0.21
C ASP A 97 12.52 -2.75 -1.25
N ILE A 98 11.34 -2.44 -1.79
CA ILE A 98 10.96 -2.69 -3.18
C ILE A 98 10.37 -1.41 -3.78
N LEU A 99 10.91 -1.00 -4.91
CA LEU A 99 10.36 0.10 -5.72
C LEU A 99 9.77 -0.46 -7.01
N MET A 100 8.54 -0.12 -7.30
CA MET A 100 7.82 -0.66 -8.45
C MET A 100 7.25 0.43 -9.35
N VAL A 101 7.19 0.13 -10.64
CA VAL A 101 6.45 0.88 -11.66
C VAL A 101 5.44 -0.03 -12.33
N LYS A 102 4.53 0.55 -13.10
CA LYS A 102 3.53 -0.22 -13.90
C LYS A 102 4.19 -1.38 -14.65
N GLY A 103 3.65 -2.55 -14.48
CA GLY A 103 4.09 -3.79 -15.12
C GLY A 103 5.08 -4.61 -14.31
N ASP A 104 5.64 -4.06 -13.23
CA ASP A 104 6.55 -4.80 -12.36
C ASP A 104 5.80 -5.87 -11.55
N GLY A 105 6.49 -6.96 -11.27
CA GLY A 105 6.06 -8.01 -10.37
C GLY A 105 7.14 -8.34 -9.35
N TRP A 106 6.72 -8.71 -8.15
CA TRP A 106 7.61 -9.16 -7.08
C TRP A 106 6.91 -10.22 -6.23
N CYS A 107 7.65 -11.15 -5.69
CA CYS A 107 7.11 -12.12 -4.75
C CYS A 107 8.15 -12.56 -3.72
N ASP A 108 7.66 -13.00 -2.59
CA ASP A 108 8.41 -13.77 -1.60
C ASP A 108 7.66 -15.10 -1.30
N LYS A 109 7.91 -15.68 -0.12
CA LYS A 109 7.25 -16.93 0.29
C LYS A 109 5.79 -16.74 0.70
N ILE A 110 5.35 -15.52 0.98
CA ILE A 110 4.05 -15.19 1.58
C ILE A 110 3.12 -14.55 0.56
N ILE A 111 3.61 -13.55 -0.18
CA ILE A 111 2.79 -12.77 -1.12
C ILE A 111 3.41 -12.70 -2.52
N LYS A 112 2.54 -12.42 -3.48
CA LYS A 112 2.93 -12.01 -4.85
C LYS A 112 2.27 -10.66 -5.13
N VAL A 113 3.05 -9.71 -5.66
CA VAL A 113 2.62 -8.34 -5.94
C VAL A 113 2.79 -8.04 -7.42
N ILE A 114 1.80 -7.39 -7.99
CA ILE A 114 1.83 -6.83 -9.34
C ILE A 114 1.47 -5.35 -9.23
N ALA A 115 2.31 -4.49 -9.80
CA ALA A 115 2.02 -3.08 -9.96
C ALA A 115 1.24 -2.86 -11.26
N ALA A 116 -0.05 -2.63 -11.16
CA ALA A 116 -0.89 -2.25 -12.29
C ALA A 116 -0.78 -0.74 -12.56
N GLY A 117 -1.17 -0.31 -13.75
CA GLY A 117 -1.14 1.11 -14.08
C GLY A 117 -2.24 1.89 -13.39
N SER A 118 -1.94 3.16 -13.11
CA SER A 118 -2.91 4.18 -12.74
C SER A 118 -3.03 5.21 -13.86
N ASN A 119 -4.15 5.88 -13.94
CA ASN A 119 -4.35 7.03 -14.85
C ASN A 119 -4.13 8.37 -14.15
N ASP A 120 -3.75 8.34 -12.89
CA ASP A 120 -3.17 9.45 -12.15
C ASP A 120 -1.66 9.23 -11.99
N SER A 121 -1.12 9.40 -10.79
CA SER A 121 0.29 9.13 -10.48
C SER A 121 0.48 7.72 -9.94
N GLY A 122 1.68 7.17 -10.11
CA GLY A 122 2.09 5.93 -9.50
C GLY A 122 1.41 4.68 -10.07
N VAL A 123 0.95 3.81 -9.19
CA VAL A 123 0.44 2.47 -9.51
C VAL A 123 -0.81 2.11 -8.71
N SER A 124 -1.53 1.10 -9.20
CA SER A 124 -2.47 0.32 -8.40
C SER A 124 -1.83 -1.00 -8.00
N TRP A 125 -2.25 -1.57 -6.89
CA TRP A 125 -1.68 -2.80 -6.36
C TRP A 125 -2.61 -4.00 -6.57
N ILE A 126 -2.06 -5.10 -7.05
CA ILE A 126 -2.68 -6.42 -7.02
C ILE A 126 -1.81 -7.31 -6.15
N VAL A 127 -2.37 -7.82 -5.05
CA VAL A 127 -1.65 -8.68 -4.11
C VAL A 127 -2.35 -10.03 -4.04
N GLU A 128 -1.60 -11.10 -4.31
CA GLU A 128 -2.05 -12.49 -4.16
C GLU A 128 -1.45 -13.07 -2.88
N VAL A 129 -2.31 -13.58 -2.00
CA VAL A 129 -1.91 -14.16 -0.71
C VAL A 129 -2.94 -15.18 -0.25
N GLU A 130 -2.49 -16.37 0.16
CA GLU A 130 -3.35 -17.45 0.66
C GLU A 130 -4.55 -17.75 -0.25
N GLY A 131 -4.33 -17.78 -1.57
CA GLY A 131 -5.38 -18.01 -2.57
C GLY A 131 -6.36 -16.84 -2.76
N LYS A 132 -6.14 -15.72 -2.11
CA LYS A 132 -6.93 -14.50 -2.25
C LYS A 132 -6.22 -13.49 -3.14
N ARG A 133 -7.00 -12.69 -3.84
CA ARG A 133 -6.49 -11.56 -4.63
C ARG A 133 -7.09 -10.26 -4.11
N ILE A 134 -6.23 -9.35 -3.71
CA ILE A 134 -6.60 -8.05 -3.17
C ILE A 134 -6.16 -6.99 -4.19
N PHE A 135 -7.09 -6.11 -4.55
CA PHE A 135 -6.83 -4.98 -5.42
C PHE A 135 -7.01 -3.68 -4.65
N HIS A 136 -5.95 -2.84 -4.64
CA HIS A 136 -6.01 -1.48 -4.11
C HIS A 136 -5.75 -0.49 -5.24
N ALA A 137 -6.75 0.30 -5.55
CA ALA A 137 -6.76 1.15 -6.75
C ALA A 137 -5.82 2.36 -6.66
N GLY A 138 -5.42 2.79 -5.45
CA GLY A 138 -4.85 4.11 -5.30
C GLY A 138 -5.84 5.16 -5.81
N ASP A 139 -5.37 6.06 -6.66
CA ASP A 139 -6.23 7.06 -7.35
C ASP A 139 -6.61 6.66 -8.79
N LEU A 140 -6.58 5.35 -9.08
CA LEU A 140 -7.09 4.88 -10.36
C LEU A 140 -8.58 5.22 -10.50
N ASN A 141 -8.92 5.99 -11.52
CA ASN A 141 -10.27 6.42 -11.80
C ASN A 141 -10.57 6.34 -13.31
N ASN A 142 -11.84 6.45 -13.67
CA ASN A 142 -12.26 6.52 -15.07
C ASN A 142 -12.21 7.98 -15.59
N TRP A 143 -11.07 8.63 -15.42
CA TRP A 143 -10.86 9.97 -15.96
C TRP A 143 -10.49 9.89 -17.44
N TYR A 144 -11.20 10.62 -18.26
CA TYR A 144 -10.65 11.07 -19.54
C TYR A 144 -10.01 12.43 -19.29
N ALA A 145 -8.70 12.54 -19.46
CA ALA A 145 -8.03 13.83 -19.43
C ALA A 145 -8.68 14.74 -20.49
N ARG A 146 -9.33 15.81 -20.08
CA ARG A 146 -10.04 16.76 -20.97
C ARG A 146 -9.12 17.36 -22.06
N PHE A 147 -7.81 17.17 -21.93
CA PHE A 147 -6.79 17.64 -22.86
C PHE A 147 -6.50 16.70 -24.03
N LEU A 148 -7.09 15.48 -24.02
CA LEU A 148 -6.91 14.49 -25.09
C LEU A 148 -8.09 14.42 -26.07
N ILE A 149 -9.04 15.32 -25.99
CA ILE A 149 -10.07 15.45 -27.03
C ILE A 149 -9.39 16.17 -28.20
N PRO A 150 -9.19 15.51 -29.36
CA PRO A 150 -8.73 16.20 -30.56
C PRO A 150 -9.72 17.33 -30.84
N LYS A 151 -9.25 18.54 -30.98
CA LYS A 151 -10.07 19.62 -31.50
C LYS A 151 -10.43 19.24 -32.93
N THR A 152 -11.67 18.87 -33.14
CA THR A 152 -12.25 18.73 -34.48
C THR A 152 -12.34 20.09 -35.15
#